data_000f254c4efb35f8fc0046a53fb53faa
#
_entry.id   000f254c4efb35f8fc0046a53fb53faa
#
_cell.length_a   1.000
_cell.length_b   1.000
_cell.length_c   1.000
_cell.angle_alpha   90.00
_cell.angle_beta   90.00
_cell.angle_gamma   90.00
#
_symmetry.space_group_name_H-M   'P 1'
#
loop_
_entity.id
_entity.type
_entity.pdbx_description
1 polymer ?
#
loop_
_entity_poly.entity_id
_entity_poly.type
_entity_poly.pdbx_seq_one_letter_code
_entity_poly.pdbx_strand_id
1 'polypeptide(L)'
;MAEGKNKAEQPEVVWNDTNMKSLYVNATNVVAGREEVMMLLGLNQAWNMGQSKVNVDIAERVVMTPYTAKRLAIMLAATLKAYEAKYGPVDIGVAKAMAKKA
;
A
#
# COMPACT_ATOMS: atom_id res chain seq x y z
N MET A 1 8.91 -38.14 -7.64
CA MET A 1 8.94 -37.12 -8.63
C MET A 1 9.06 -35.73 -8.06
N ALA A 2 9.91 -34.96 -8.64
CA ALA A 2 10.24 -33.63 -8.09
C ALA A 2 9.03 -32.72 -8.05
N GLU A 3 8.19 -32.80 -9.07
CA GLU A 3 6.99 -31.96 -9.11
C GLU A 3 6.02 -32.24 -8.00
N GLY A 4 5.76 -33.51 -7.77
CA GLY A 4 4.87 -33.88 -6.69
C GLY A 4 5.40 -33.48 -5.34
N LYS A 5 6.71 -33.63 -5.17
CA LYS A 5 7.35 -33.21 -3.94
C LYS A 5 7.22 -31.71 -3.73
N ASN A 6 7.47 -30.94 -4.78
CA ASN A 6 7.38 -29.49 -4.66
C ASN A 6 5.99 -29.03 -4.27
N LYS A 7 4.97 -29.63 -4.85
CA LYS A 7 3.61 -29.31 -4.49
C LYS A 7 3.30 -29.67 -3.04
N ALA A 8 3.79 -30.83 -2.61
CA ALA A 8 3.55 -31.26 -1.26
C ALA A 8 4.25 -30.37 -0.23
N GLU A 9 5.40 -29.80 -0.65
CA GLU A 9 6.18 -28.96 0.24
C GLU A 9 5.69 -27.52 0.29
N GLN A 10 4.87 -27.12 -0.66
CA GLN A 10 4.34 -25.76 -0.66
C GLN A 10 3.10 -25.69 0.21
N PRO A 11 3.13 -24.88 1.25
CA PRO A 11 1.96 -24.77 2.12
C PRO A 11 0.83 -24.05 1.40
N GLU A 12 -0.36 -24.46 1.72
CA GLU A 12 -1.57 -23.78 1.28
C GLU A 12 -1.77 -22.56 2.16
N VAL A 13 -2.05 -21.40 1.55
CA VAL A 13 -2.29 -20.18 2.30
C VAL A 13 -3.78 -20.07 2.59
N VAL A 14 -4.13 -20.03 3.86
CA VAL A 14 -5.51 -19.87 4.28
C VAL A 14 -5.66 -18.52 4.95
N TRP A 15 -6.55 -17.69 4.43
CA TRP A 15 -6.77 -16.34 4.94
C TRP A 15 -7.89 -16.35 5.95
N ASN A 16 -7.56 -16.12 7.21
CA ASN A 16 -8.54 -16.11 8.30
C ASN A 16 -8.87 -14.67 8.66
N ASP A 17 -10.11 -14.27 8.39
CA ASP A 17 -10.55 -12.89 8.60
C ASP A 17 -11.43 -12.72 9.83
N THR A 18 -11.44 -13.72 10.72
CA THR A 18 -12.32 -13.71 11.89
C THR A 18 -12.14 -12.46 12.74
N ASN A 19 -10.89 -12.01 12.91
CA ASN A 19 -10.58 -10.84 13.73
C ASN A 19 -10.18 -9.64 12.90
N MET A 20 -10.52 -9.64 11.63
CA MET A 20 -10.14 -8.55 10.74
C MET A 20 -10.92 -7.29 11.08
N LYS A 21 -10.21 -6.17 11.07
CA LYS A 21 -10.81 -4.85 11.24
C LYS A 21 -10.58 -4.04 9.99
N SER A 22 -11.49 -3.12 9.73
CA SER A 22 -11.40 -2.27 8.54
C SER A 22 -11.14 -0.84 8.97
N LEU A 23 -10.31 -0.16 8.20
CA LEU A 23 -9.97 1.23 8.45
C LEU A 23 -9.94 1.96 7.11
N TYR A 24 -10.71 3.03 7.02
CA TYR A 24 -10.66 3.88 5.84
C TYR A 24 -9.55 4.90 6.01
N VAL A 25 -8.69 5.01 5.00
CA VAL A 25 -7.63 6.03 4.99
C VAL A 25 -7.58 6.67 3.61
N ASN A 26 -7.22 7.94 3.58
CA ASN A 26 -7.01 8.65 2.32
C ASN A 26 -5.70 9.40 2.30
N ALA A 27 -4.86 9.21 3.31
CA ALA A 27 -3.53 9.80 3.35
C ALA A 27 -2.57 8.78 3.92
N THR A 28 -1.41 8.66 3.31
CA THR A 28 -0.41 7.70 3.74
C THR A 28 0.97 8.34 3.66
N ASN A 29 1.86 7.84 4.48
CA ASN A 29 3.28 8.17 4.40
C ASN A 29 4.07 6.92 4.67
N VAL A 30 5.26 6.83 4.10
CA VAL A 30 6.10 5.65 4.27
C VAL A 30 7.48 6.10 4.73
N VAL A 31 7.96 5.49 5.80
CA VAL A 31 9.26 5.77 6.36
C VAL A 31 10.01 4.45 6.48
N ALA A 32 11.27 4.45 6.10
CA ALA A 32 12.06 3.22 6.14
C ALA A 32 13.30 3.38 6.96
N GLY A 33 13.56 2.43 7.84
CA GLY A 33 14.85 2.20 8.41
C GLY A 33 15.51 1.05 7.68
N ARG A 34 16.62 0.58 8.23
CA ARG A 34 17.34 -0.52 7.57
C ARG A 34 16.58 -1.84 7.66
N GLU A 35 15.90 -2.06 8.77
CA GLU A 35 15.30 -3.36 9.04
C GLU A 35 13.79 -3.34 8.99
N GLU A 36 13.18 -2.14 8.94
CA GLU A 36 11.74 -2.02 9.01
C GLU A 36 11.26 -0.94 8.08
N VAL A 37 10.06 -1.16 7.54
CA VAL A 37 9.34 -0.15 6.79
C VAL A 37 8.05 0.14 7.56
N MET A 38 7.76 1.43 7.76
CA MET A 38 6.56 1.84 8.48
C MET A 38 5.66 2.60 7.54
N MET A 39 4.39 2.22 7.54
CA MET A 39 3.36 2.96 6.82
C MET A 39 2.50 3.69 7.83
N LEU A 40 2.37 4.99 7.64
CA LEU A 40 1.49 5.81 8.46
C LEU A 40 0.20 6.01 7.67
N LEU A 41 -0.91 5.60 8.27
CA LEU A 41 -2.20 5.60 7.60
C LEU A 41 -3.13 6.57 8.33
N GLY A 42 -3.75 7.47 7.59
CA GLY A 42 -4.56 8.47 8.23
C GLY A 42 -5.59 9.11 7.33
N LEU A 43 -6.17 10.17 7.86
CA LEU A 43 -7.22 10.93 7.19
C LEU A 43 -6.74 12.35 6.95
N ASN A 44 -6.84 12.77 5.71
CA ASN A 44 -6.66 14.14 5.30
C ASN A 44 -8.03 14.77 5.19
N GLN A 45 -8.24 15.88 5.91
CA GLN A 45 -9.51 16.57 5.89
C GLN A 45 -9.49 17.59 4.76
N ALA A 46 -9.93 17.14 3.60
CA ALA A 46 -9.73 17.89 2.36
C ALA A 46 -10.54 19.18 2.28
N TRP A 47 -11.54 19.34 3.16
CA TRP A 47 -12.34 20.58 3.13
C TRP A 47 -11.59 21.79 3.65
N ASN A 48 -10.39 21.58 4.18
CA ASN A 48 -9.55 22.67 4.64
C ASN A 48 -8.76 23.31 3.50
N MET A 49 -9.36 23.39 2.34
CA MET A 49 -8.70 23.98 1.18
C MET A 49 -8.48 25.47 1.41
N GLY A 50 -7.36 25.97 0.91
CA GLY A 50 -7.02 27.38 1.06
C GLY A 50 -6.15 27.66 2.25
N GLN A 51 -5.94 26.71 3.13
CA GLN A 51 -5.04 26.87 4.27
C GLN A 51 -3.63 26.50 3.87
N SER A 52 -2.67 27.16 4.53
CA SER A 52 -1.26 26.90 4.25
C SER A 52 -0.80 25.54 4.78
N LYS A 53 -1.58 24.94 5.68
CA LYS A 53 -1.25 23.65 6.27
C LYS A 53 -2.37 22.67 6.00
N VAL A 54 -1.97 21.43 5.74
CA VAL A 54 -2.89 20.33 5.60
C VAL A 54 -2.67 19.40 6.79
N ASN A 55 -3.72 19.20 7.57
CA ASN A 55 -3.64 18.35 8.75
C ASN A 55 -4.05 16.94 8.38
N VAL A 56 -3.19 15.99 8.74
CA VAL A 56 -3.47 14.58 8.55
C VAL A 56 -3.49 13.92 9.90
N ASP A 57 -4.63 13.33 10.25
CA ASP A 57 -4.77 12.58 11.49
C ASP A 57 -4.30 11.15 11.24
N ILE A 58 -3.20 10.77 11.88
CA ILE A 58 -2.64 9.44 11.72
C ILE A 58 -3.43 8.49 12.62
N ALA A 59 -4.08 7.51 12.00
CA ALA A 59 -4.90 6.54 12.72
C ALA A 59 -4.13 5.27 13.07
N GLU A 60 -3.25 4.84 12.18
CA GLU A 60 -2.53 3.59 12.37
C GLU A 60 -1.13 3.69 11.83
N ARG A 61 -0.24 2.97 12.47
CA ARG A 61 1.11 2.75 11.96
C ARG A 61 1.28 1.25 11.76
N VAL A 62 1.62 0.87 10.55
CA VAL A 62 1.89 -0.53 10.21
C VAL A 62 3.38 -0.69 10.01
N VAL A 63 3.97 -1.62 10.73
CA VAL A 63 5.40 -1.87 10.66
C VAL A 63 5.61 -3.24 10.03
N MET A 64 6.48 -3.31 9.04
CA MET A 64 6.74 -4.55 8.34
C MET A 64 8.22 -4.64 7.97
N THR A 65 8.65 -5.86 7.62
CA THR A 65 10.01 -6.02 7.12
C THR A 65 10.11 -5.44 5.71
N PRO A 66 11.32 -5.06 5.27
CA PRO A 66 11.48 -4.61 3.89
C PRO A 66 11.04 -5.65 2.86
N TYR A 67 11.16 -6.93 3.18
CA TYR A 67 10.75 -7.99 2.27
C TYR A 67 9.23 -8.01 2.10
N THR A 68 8.51 -7.87 3.20
CA THR A 68 7.05 -7.76 3.14
C THR A 68 6.63 -6.50 2.38
N ALA A 69 7.32 -5.39 2.64
CA ALA A 69 7.01 -4.14 1.97
C ALA A 69 7.20 -4.26 0.45
N LYS A 70 8.25 -4.95 0.03
CA LYS A 70 8.50 -5.11 -1.40
C LYS A 70 7.41 -5.96 -2.05
N ARG A 71 7.00 -7.04 -1.38
CA ARG A 71 5.91 -7.86 -1.89
C ARG A 71 4.61 -7.06 -1.98
N LEU A 72 4.34 -6.24 -0.96
CA LEU A 72 3.15 -5.38 -0.97
C LEU A 72 3.20 -4.39 -2.12
N ALA A 73 4.34 -3.77 -2.35
CA ALA A 73 4.48 -2.80 -3.43
C ALA A 73 4.19 -3.43 -4.79
N ILE A 74 4.68 -4.64 -5.01
CA ILE A 74 4.45 -5.35 -6.26
C ILE A 74 2.97 -5.68 -6.43
N MET A 75 2.32 -6.14 -5.36
CA MET A 75 0.89 -6.47 -5.42
C MET A 75 0.04 -5.23 -5.65
N LEU A 76 0.39 -4.12 -4.98
CA LEU A 76 -0.33 -2.87 -5.19
C LEU A 76 -0.20 -2.40 -6.63
N ALA A 77 1.01 -2.44 -7.16
CA ALA A 77 1.23 -2.00 -8.54
C ALA A 77 0.42 -2.84 -9.52
N ALA A 78 0.40 -4.15 -9.32
CA ALA A 78 -0.35 -5.04 -10.20
C ALA A 78 -1.85 -4.79 -10.09
N THR A 79 -2.33 -4.59 -8.88
CA THR A 79 -3.76 -4.33 -8.64
C THR A 79 -4.19 -3.02 -9.27
N LEU A 80 -3.37 -1.98 -9.12
CA LEU A 80 -3.69 -0.69 -9.71
C LEU A 80 -3.63 -0.72 -11.23
N LYS A 81 -2.70 -1.48 -11.78
CA LYS A 81 -2.63 -1.63 -13.23
C LYS A 81 -3.91 -2.27 -13.77
N ALA A 82 -4.40 -3.30 -13.09
CA ALA A 82 -5.65 -3.94 -13.48
C ALA A 82 -6.83 -2.99 -13.33
N TYR A 83 -6.84 -2.23 -12.24
CA TYR A 83 -7.89 -1.23 -12.00
C TYR A 83 -7.92 -0.21 -13.13
N GLU A 84 -6.75 0.33 -13.48
CA GLU A 84 -6.68 1.37 -14.50
C GLU A 84 -7.03 0.85 -15.90
N ALA A 85 -6.76 -0.43 -16.15
CA ALA A 85 -7.17 -1.04 -17.41
C ALA A 85 -8.69 -1.11 -17.53
N LYS A 86 -9.38 -1.25 -16.41
CA LYS A 86 -10.83 -1.38 -16.39
C LYS A 86 -11.55 -0.04 -16.30
N TYR A 87 -11.03 0.87 -15.49
CA TYR A 87 -11.73 2.11 -15.17
C TYR A 87 -11.03 3.37 -15.66
N GLY A 88 -9.84 3.25 -16.23
CA GLY A 88 -9.08 4.39 -16.71
C GLY A 88 -8.02 4.83 -15.71
N PRO A 89 -7.11 5.72 -16.15
CA PRO A 89 -5.99 6.14 -15.30
C PRO A 89 -6.43 6.81 -14.00
N VAL A 90 -5.68 6.55 -12.96
CA VAL A 90 -5.88 7.24 -11.68
C VAL A 90 -4.91 8.41 -11.63
N ASP A 91 -5.46 9.62 -11.70
CA ASP A 91 -4.65 10.84 -11.71
C ASP A 91 -4.53 11.36 -10.29
N ILE A 92 -3.34 11.26 -9.73
CA ILE A 92 -3.09 11.71 -8.35
C ILE A 92 -2.58 13.15 -8.29
N GLY A 93 -2.46 13.78 -9.46
CA GLY A 93 -2.10 15.19 -9.50
C GLY A 93 -0.62 15.50 -9.41
N VAL A 94 0.20 14.54 -9.01
CA VAL A 94 1.64 14.77 -8.85
C VAL A 94 2.48 13.94 -9.81
N ALA A 95 1.82 13.12 -10.63
CA ALA A 95 2.54 12.20 -11.50
C ALA A 95 3.46 12.91 -12.48
N LYS A 96 3.02 14.05 -13.02
CA LYS A 96 3.82 14.80 -13.97
C LYS A 96 5.08 15.35 -13.32
N ALA A 97 4.96 15.87 -12.11
CA ALA A 97 6.12 16.41 -11.42
C ALA A 97 7.13 15.31 -11.11
N MET A 98 6.65 14.15 -10.72
CA MET A 98 7.53 13.01 -10.43
C MET A 98 8.19 12.49 -11.71
N ALA A 99 7.45 12.44 -12.80
CA ALA A 99 8.00 12.01 -14.07
C ALA A 99 9.10 12.94 -14.55
N LYS A 100 8.94 14.23 -14.33
CA LYS A 100 9.97 15.20 -14.74
C LYS A 100 11.25 15.01 -13.97
N LYS A 101 11.16 14.59 -12.72
CA LYS A 101 12.35 14.35 -11.91
C LYS A 101 13.07 13.06 -12.29
N ALA A 102 12.36 12.14 -12.86
CA ALA A 102 12.98 10.91 -13.27
C ALA A 102 13.76 11.08 -14.56
#